data_e96e55ef00ed1ba1ca4f6707be213d20
#
_entry.id   e96e55ef00ed1ba1ca4f6707be213d20
#
_cell.length_a   1.000
_cell.length_b   1.000
_cell.length_c   1.000
_cell.angle_alpha   90.00
_cell.angle_beta   90.00
_cell.angle_gamma   90.00
#
_symmetry.space_group_name_H-M   'P 1'
#
loop_
_entity.id
_entity.type
_entity.pdbx_description
1 polymer ?
#
loop_
_entity_poly.entity_id
_entity_poly.type
_entity_poly.pdbx_seq_one_letter_code
_entity_poly.pdbx_strand_id
1 'polypeptide(L)'
;MERKNFAERRFLPVVSALLFFCLAFLPLSVSAQEEPEIDLLAALVSSASYSDDGGLLVRSWLKETAWDFQSRSTSTRAAEGRVHLARKTLADGRRIAVLSFPGTENKKDIEVDLRLSAVPFGGTSPAEFTAVAAGSDAADLPHVHKGFNDFVMAALFTEEMPEFGNRTAGEALADELKEHPEEVLYLTGHSLGAAASLVTAARLADLGVPPEQLHVITFGAPAVGDEKFARLYETKLHFTRIVMKADPVAAVLQSLGKGFVQFGEKIVWKPRTREDRFHHEMALYFDEALRYYCDAVQTDSPHELFCGTPQELAGGLYVAAPSLDLPEALAQDAPYIERAVHDALDVRYAPTVFSTQGGTQESLFAAARAAGCKYVLVEHFSGNLLRERHGSFRLTLEEEIYTSDGRLLSLESRSTNTGDLPAIEAFLYLMYKGSETRDAALGL
;
A
#
# COMPACT_ATOMS: atom_id res chain seq x y z
N MET A 1 -73.88 -23.55 39.57
CA MET A 1 -73.00 -24.59 40.15
C MET A 1 -71.72 -24.57 39.43
N GLU A 2 -70.75 -23.85 39.96
CA GLU A 2 -69.60 -24.30 40.74
C GLU A 2 -68.75 -25.25 39.92
N ARG A 3 -67.49 -25.06 39.72
CA ARG A 3 -66.33 -24.53 40.38
C ARG A 3 -65.17 -24.79 39.40
N LYS A 4 -64.13 -24.10 39.30
CA LYS A 4 -62.98 -23.51 39.97
C LYS A 4 -61.78 -23.69 39.01
N ASN A 5 -61.18 -22.70 38.58
CA ASN A 5 -59.96 -22.02 38.97
C ASN A 5 -58.70 -22.86 39.24
N PHE A 6 -57.62 -22.28 38.75
CA PHE A 6 -56.18 -22.43 39.06
C PHE A 6 -55.41 -23.33 38.08
N ALA A 7 -54.29 -22.93 37.49
CA ALA A 7 -53.33 -21.90 37.75
C ALA A 7 -52.44 -21.71 36.50
N GLU A 8 -52.43 -20.53 35.99
CA GLU A 8 -51.29 -20.02 35.19
C GLU A 8 -50.18 -19.61 36.15
N ARG A 9 -49.05 -20.26 36.07
CA ARG A 9 -47.78 -19.79 36.68
C ARG A 9 -46.72 -19.70 35.60
N ARG A 10 -46.45 -18.45 35.20
CA ARG A 10 -45.14 -17.82 35.02
C ARG A 10 -43.97 -18.77 34.72
N PHE A 11 -43.64 -18.87 33.46
CA PHE A 11 -42.30 -19.20 33.01
C PHE A 11 -41.94 -18.28 31.82
N LEU A 12 -41.48 -17.06 32.12
CA LEU A 12 -40.69 -16.19 31.32
C LEU A 12 -40.06 -15.18 32.30
N PRO A 13 -38.78 -15.23 32.58
CA PRO A 13 -37.80 -14.54 31.80
C PRO A 13 -36.35 -15.12 32.00
N VAL A 14 -36.04 -16.27 31.46
CA VAL A 14 -34.64 -16.77 31.49
C VAL A 14 -34.06 -16.93 30.06
N VAL A 15 -34.90 -16.90 29.03
CA VAL A 15 -34.42 -17.04 27.63
C VAL A 15 -33.97 -15.72 27.04
N SER A 16 -34.37 -14.56 27.57
CA SER A 16 -33.95 -13.26 27.06
C SER A 16 -32.52 -12.81 27.51
N ALA A 17 -31.99 -13.39 28.58
CA ALA A 17 -30.62 -13.01 29.05
C ALA A 17 -29.49 -13.77 28.35
N LEU A 18 -29.79 -14.94 27.76
CA LEU A 18 -28.78 -15.72 27.01
C LEU A 18 -28.64 -15.30 25.55
N LEU A 19 -29.61 -14.58 24.98
CA LEU A 19 -29.53 -14.03 23.62
C LEU A 19 -28.79 -12.69 23.54
N PHE A 20 -28.62 -11.99 24.67
CA PHE A 20 -27.87 -10.70 24.70
C PHE A 20 -26.38 -10.87 24.94
N PHE A 21 -25.92 -12.07 25.36
CA PHE A 21 -24.48 -12.31 25.58
C PHE A 21 -23.77 -12.98 24.40
N CYS A 22 -24.52 -13.49 23.42
CA CYS A 22 -23.94 -14.04 22.17
C CYS A 22 -23.82 -13.03 21.02
N LEU A 23 -24.30 -11.77 21.20
CA LEU A 23 -24.21 -10.72 20.18
C LEU A 23 -22.99 -9.79 20.36
N ALA A 24 -22.16 -10.03 21.38
CA ALA A 24 -20.98 -9.18 21.66
C ALA A 24 -19.64 -9.74 21.15
N PHE A 25 -19.65 -10.90 20.46
CA PHE A 25 -18.49 -11.48 19.80
C PHE A 25 -18.82 -11.95 18.38
N LEU A 26 -19.50 -11.11 17.61
CA LEU A 26 -19.36 -11.24 16.18
C LEU A 26 -18.03 -10.58 15.83
N PRO A 27 -17.09 -11.27 15.16
CA PRO A 27 -15.95 -10.58 14.58
C PRO A 27 -16.55 -9.48 13.72
N LEU A 28 -16.08 -8.24 13.90
CA LEU A 28 -16.33 -7.16 12.96
C LEU A 28 -15.88 -7.70 11.60
N SER A 29 -16.84 -8.15 10.80
CA SER A 29 -16.57 -8.43 9.40
C SER A 29 -16.07 -7.11 8.84
N VAL A 30 -14.79 -7.07 8.46
CA VAL A 30 -14.22 -6.03 7.61
C VAL A 30 -15.24 -5.81 6.50
N SER A 31 -15.77 -4.61 6.39
CA SER A 31 -16.79 -4.34 5.37
C SER A 31 -16.09 -4.47 4.02
N ALA A 32 -16.78 -4.99 3.03
CA ALA A 32 -16.27 -5.13 1.65
C ALA A 32 -15.79 -3.78 1.03
N GLN A 33 -15.89 -2.69 1.76
CA GLN A 33 -15.53 -1.34 1.38
C GLN A 33 -14.13 -0.93 1.88
N GLU A 34 -13.52 -1.70 2.79
CA GLU A 34 -12.17 -1.43 3.30
C GLU A 34 -11.07 -2.11 2.48
N GLU A 35 -11.41 -3.12 1.65
CA GLU A 35 -10.42 -3.85 0.85
C GLU A 35 -9.67 -2.99 -0.17
N PRO A 36 -10.31 -2.12 -0.99
CA PRO A 36 -9.60 -1.29 -1.98
C PRO A 36 -8.66 -0.25 -1.36
N GLU A 37 -9.01 0.31 -0.21
CA GLU A 37 -8.17 1.26 0.52
C GLU A 37 -6.94 0.57 1.09
N ILE A 38 -7.11 -0.61 1.63
CA ILE A 38 -6.01 -1.42 2.19
C ILE A 38 -5.12 -1.96 1.06
N ASP A 39 -5.68 -2.41 -0.05
CA ASP A 39 -4.91 -2.85 -1.22
C ASP A 39 -4.08 -1.68 -1.79
N LEU A 40 -4.65 -0.47 -1.88
CA LEU A 40 -3.91 0.72 -2.29
C LEU A 40 -2.82 1.07 -1.29
N LEU A 41 -3.10 1.06 0.02
CA LEU A 41 -2.10 1.32 1.06
C LEU A 41 -0.94 0.31 0.97
N ALA A 42 -1.24 -0.98 0.81
CA ALA A 42 -0.25 -2.03 0.65
C ALA A 42 0.61 -1.81 -0.62
N ALA A 43 -0.01 -1.42 -1.74
CA ALA A 43 0.71 -1.10 -2.98
C ALA A 43 1.60 0.14 -2.83
N LEU A 44 1.11 1.20 -2.16
CA LEU A 44 1.86 2.41 -1.85
C LEU A 44 3.10 2.08 -1.01
N VAL A 45 2.94 1.39 0.11
CA VAL A 45 4.08 1.08 0.99
C VAL A 45 5.05 0.09 0.34
N SER A 46 4.56 -0.84 -0.50
CA SER A 46 5.43 -1.69 -1.32
C SER A 46 6.23 -0.86 -2.32
N SER A 47 5.63 0.12 -2.99
CA SER A 47 6.32 1.05 -3.90
C SER A 47 7.34 1.92 -3.16
N ALA A 48 6.98 2.43 -1.96
CA ALA A 48 7.87 3.24 -1.13
C ALA A 48 9.17 2.52 -0.74
N SER A 49 9.20 1.19 -0.79
CA SER A 49 10.39 0.39 -0.48
C SER A 49 11.46 0.40 -1.58
N TYR A 50 11.12 0.84 -2.80
CA TYR A 50 12.06 1.00 -3.92
C TYR A 50 12.77 2.34 -3.91
N SER A 51 13.95 2.42 -4.56
CA SER A 51 14.75 3.64 -4.65
C SER A 51 14.49 4.49 -5.90
N ASP A 52 13.56 4.06 -6.75
CA ASP A 52 13.15 4.73 -7.99
C ASP A 52 12.22 5.96 -7.75
N ASP A 53 11.80 6.59 -8.85
CA ASP A 53 10.90 7.75 -8.83
C ASP A 53 9.56 7.45 -8.19
N GLY A 54 9.02 6.23 -8.36
CA GLY A 54 7.80 5.78 -7.72
C GLY A 54 7.93 5.71 -6.20
N GLY A 55 9.02 5.12 -5.73
CA GLY A 55 9.33 5.08 -4.30
C GLY A 55 9.53 6.47 -3.70
N LEU A 56 10.17 7.40 -4.43
CA LEU A 56 10.33 8.79 -3.99
C LEU A 56 8.99 9.50 -3.88
N LEU A 57 8.13 9.39 -4.89
CA LEU A 57 6.79 9.96 -4.89
C LEU A 57 5.99 9.49 -3.67
N VAL A 58 5.94 8.18 -3.47
CA VAL A 58 5.12 7.60 -2.39
C VAL A 58 5.67 7.94 -1.00
N ARG A 59 7.00 7.95 -0.78
CA ARG A 59 7.57 8.37 0.50
C ARG A 59 7.23 9.82 0.84
N SER A 60 7.23 10.72 -0.15
CA SER A 60 6.78 12.10 0.07
C SER A 60 5.31 12.16 0.47
N TRP A 61 4.50 11.42 -0.26
CA TRP A 61 3.07 11.36 0.01
C TRP A 61 2.74 10.74 1.38
N LEU A 62 3.41 9.67 1.80
CA LEU A 62 3.27 9.10 3.14
C LEU A 62 3.57 10.14 4.23
N LYS A 63 4.60 10.96 4.04
CA LYS A 63 4.93 12.05 4.96
C LYS A 63 3.82 13.11 5.00
N GLU A 64 3.28 13.52 3.86
CA GLU A 64 2.19 14.49 3.75
C GLU A 64 0.90 13.98 4.39
N THR A 65 0.66 12.68 4.32
CA THR A 65 -0.50 12.02 4.93
C THR A 65 -0.27 11.52 6.37
N ALA A 66 0.75 12.07 7.04
CA ALA A 66 1.07 11.83 8.44
C ALA A 66 1.37 10.36 8.81
N TRP A 67 1.93 9.60 7.88
CA TRP A 67 2.52 8.30 8.18
C TRP A 67 3.94 8.48 8.73
N ASP A 68 4.25 7.84 9.85
CA ASP A 68 5.63 7.65 10.30
C ASP A 68 6.26 6.51 9.49
N PHE A 69 7.15 6.87 8.55
CA PHE A 69 7.80 5.92 7.66
C PHE A 69 9.27 5.78 8.00
N GLN A 70 9.66 4.61 8.47
CA GLN A 70 11.01 4.29 8.88
C GLN A 70 11.63 3.21 8.00
N SER A 71 12.92 3.31 7.75
CA SER A 71 13.69 2.35 6.95
C SER A 71 14.85 1.83 7.75
N ARG A 72 15.10 0.53 7.67
CA ARG A 72 16.21 -0.14 8.31
C ARG A 72 16.91 -1.06 7.30
N SER A 73 18.23 -1.04 7.32
CA SER A 73 19.07 -1.96 6.57
C SER A 73 20.06 -2.63 7.50
N THR A 74 20.20 -3.94 7.35
CA THR A 74 21.14 -4.77 8.12
C THR A 74 21.92 -5.63 7.15
N SER A 75 23.15 -5.96 7.48
CA SER A 75 24.00 -6.82 6.66
C SER A 75 24.56 -7.94 7.49
N THR A 76 24.40 -9.16 7.02
CA THR A 76 24.99 -10.38 7.59
C THR A 76 25.88 -11.05 6.56
N ARG A 77 26.57 -12.15 6.96
CA ARG A 77 27.34 -12.95 6.00
C ARG A 77 26.47 -13.66 4.97
N ALA A 78 25.19 -13.89 5.29
CA ALA A 78 24.27 -14.66 4.45
C ALA A 78 23.49 -13.78 3.48
N ALA A 79 23.10 -12.57 3.92
CA ALA A 79 22.26 -11.66 3.11
C ALA A 79 22.35 -10.23 3.64
N GLU A 80 22.00 -9.28 2.78
CA GLU A 80 21.59 -7.93 3.17
C GLU A 80 20.07 -7.91 3.30
N GLY A 81 19.57 -7.46 4.47
CA GLY A 81 18.14 -7.29 4.72
C GLY A 81 17.78 -5.82 4.75
N ARG A 82 16.70 -5.45 4.09
CA ARG A 82 16.12 -4.11 4.15
C ARG A 82 14.63 -4.23 4.43
N VAL A 83 14.15 -3.44 5.37
CA VAL A 83 12.76 -3.44 5.79
C VAL A 83 12.30 -2.01 6.02
N HIS A 84 11.04 -1.76 5.73
CA HIS A 84 10.37 -0.47 5.91
C HIS A 84 9.13 -0.67 6.76
N LEU A 85 8.90 0.26 7.67
CA LEU A 85 7.75 0.25 8.56
C LEU A 85 7.05 1.60 8.48
N ALA A 86 5.80 1.60 8.08
CA ALA A 86 4.93 2.76 8.10
C ALA A 86 3.90 2.59 9.22
N ARG A 87 3.67 3.62 10.03
CA ARG A 87 2.68 3.62 11.11
C ARG A 87 1.79 4.85 11.07
N LYS A 88 0.52 4.65 11.41
CA LYS A 88 -0.44 5.74 11.57
C LYS A 88 -1.44 5.38 12.65
N THR A 89 -1.81 6.38 13.45
CA THR A 89 -2.95 6.29 14.35
C THR A 89 -4.09 7.09 13.74
N LEU A 90 -5.23 6.46 13.53
CA LEU A 90 -6.42 7.08 12.97
C LEU A 90 -7.15 7.94 13.99
N ALA A 91 -8.09 8.77 13.55
CA ALA A 91 -8.83 9.69 14.42
C ALA A 91 -9.67 8.96 15.48
N ASP A 92 -10.10 7.74 15.22
CA ASP A 92 -10.83 6.88 16.15
C ASP A 92 -9.94 6.11 17.13
N GLY A 93 -8.62 6.27 17.05
CA GLY A 93 -7.63 5.63 17.91
C GLY A 93 -7.12 4.29 17.41
N ARG A 94 -7.61 3.74 16.29
CA ARG A 94 -7.05 2.53 15.67
C ARG A 94 -5.60 2.77 15.26
N ARG A 95 -4.75 1.80 15.55
CA ARG A 95 -3.34 1.81 15.15
C ARG A 95 -3.13 0.87 13.97
N ILE A 96 -2.53 1.40 12.92
CA ILE A 96 -2.21 0.64 11.72
C ILE A 96 -0.71 0.68 11.50
N ALA A 97 -0.12 -0.50 11.34
CA ALA A 97 1.27 -0.67 10.92
C ALA A 97 1.33 -1.41 9.59
N VAL A 98 2.22 -0.97 8.71
CA VAL A 98 2.49 -1.64 7.43
C VAL A 98 3.98 -1.92 7.34
N LEU A 99 4.35 -3.19 7.34
CA LEU A 99 5.73 -3.64 7.16
C LEU A 99 5.95 -4.06 5.71
N SER A 100 6.97 -3.52 5.07
CA SER A 100 7.28 -3.82 3.68
C SER A 100 8.76 -4.14 3.47
N PHE A 101 9.02 -4.99 2.48
CA PHE A 101 10.36 -5.32 2.00
C PHE A 101 10.48 -4.95 0.53
N PRO A 102 11.64 -4.43 0.09
CA PRO A 102 11.90 -4.20 -1.32
C PRO A 102 11.96 -5.52 -2.09
N GLY A 103 11.49 -5.50 -3.32
CA GLY A 103 11.81 -6.53 -4.28
C GLY A 103 13.23 -6.38 -4.83
N THR A 104 13.61 -7.26 -5.76
CA THR A 104 14.88 -7.16 -6.48
C THR A 104 14.84 -5.96 -7.41
N GLU A 105 15.74 -4.99 -7.24
CA GLU A 105 15.74 -3.74 -8.01
C GLU A 105 16.21 -3.95 -9.47
N ASN A 106 16.95 -5.04 -9.75
CA ASN A 106 17.43 -5.37 -11.08
C ASN A 106 16.69 -6.55 -11.70
N LYS A 107 16.05 -6.36 -12.85
CA LYS A 107 15.36 -7.42 -13.61
C LYS A 107 16.25 -8.65 -13.91
N LYS A 108 17.57 -8.48 -14.05
CA LYS A 108 18.53 -9.55 -14.29
C LYS A 108 18.82 -10.42 -13.06
N ASP A 109 18.61 -9.87 -11.86
CA ASP A 109 18.93 -10.57 -10.61
C ASP A 109 17.78 -11.47 -10.16
N ILE A 110 16.56 -11.26 -10.66
CA ILE A 110 15.40 -12.12 -10.36
C ILE A 110 15.66 -13.59 -10.71
N GLU A 111 16.33 -13.86 -11.84
CA GLU A 111 16.65 -15.25 -12.24
C GLU A 111 17.77 -15.86 -11.38
N VAL A 112 18.67 -15.04 -10.85
CA VAL A 112 19.82 -15.49 -10.04
C VAL A 112 19.41 -15.76 -8.59
N ASP A 113 18.48 -14.97 -8.04
CA ASP A 113 18.02 -15.08 -6.64
C ASP A 113 17.11 -16.30 -6.42
N LEU A 114 16.57 -16.89 -7.48
CA LEU A 114 15.72 -18.07 -7.43
C LEU A 114 16.50 -19.40 -7.36
N ARG A 115 17.71 -19.43 -6.76
CA ARG A 115 18.41 -20.69 -6.48
C ARG A 115 17.58 -21.56 -5.56
N LEU A 116 17.21 -22.75 -6.07
CA LEU A 116 16.21 -23.67 -5.50
C LEU A 116 16.72 -24.42 -4.25
N SER A 117 17.27 -23.72 -3.27
CA SER A 117 17.64 -24.31 -1.97
C SER A 117 16.50 -24.11 -1.00
N ALA A 118 16.11 -25.16 -0.31
CA ALA A 118 15.15 -25.13 0.79
C ALA A 118 15.87 -25.34 2.13
N VAL A 119 15.32 -24.74 3.19
CA VAL A 119 15.74 -24.97 4.57
C VAL A 119 14.54 -25.33 5.43
N PRO A 120 14.74 -26.13 6.49
CA PRO A 120 13.70 -26.40 7.48
C PRO A 120 13.21 -25.09 8.13
N PHE A 121 11.92 -25.04 8.47
CA PHE A 121 11.27 -23.87 9.03
C PHE A 121 10.52 -24.25 10.31
N GLY A 122 10.72 -23.47 11.39
CA GLY A 122 10.10 -23.70 12.69
C GLY A 122 10.91 -23.04 13.81
N GLY A 123 10.52 -23.29 15.05
CA GLY A 123 11.06 -22.68 16.26
C GLY A 123 10.12 -21.58 16.79
N THR A 124 10.42 -21.06 17.98
CA THR A 124 9.64 -20.05 18.70
C THR A 124 10.51 -18.90 19.23
N SER A 125 11.77 -18.84 18.76
CA SER A 125 12.72 -17.77 19.06
C SER A 125 13.74 -17.63 17.92
N PRO A 126 14.41 -16.46 17.75
CA PRO A 126 15.43 -16.28 16.72
C PRO A 126 16.58 -17.30 16.78
N ALA A 127 16.98 -17.70 17.99
CA ALA A 127 17.99 -18.73 18.17
C ALA A 127 17.51 -20.10 17.63
N GLU A 128 16.27 -20.48 17.92
CA GLU A 128 15.67 -21.69 17.39
C GLU A 128 15.43 -21.60 15.88
N PHE A 129 15.01 -20.45 15.35
CA PHE A 129 14.88 -20.23 13.92
C PHE A 129 16.19 -20.54 13.18
N THR A 130 17.30 -20.04 13.73
CA THR A 130 18.65 -20.30 13.19
C THR A 130 19.04 -21.78 13.31
N ALA A 131 18.81 -22.37 14.47
CA ALA A 131 19.14 -23.77 14.72
C ALA A 131 18.36 -24.74 13.84
N VAL A 132 17.05 -24.51 13.67
CA VAL A 132 16.19 -25.31 12.80
C VAL A 132 16.63 -25.19 11.34
N ALA A 133 16.87 -23.97 10.85
CA ALA A 133 17.30 -23.75 9.46
C ALA A 133 18.68 -24.37 9.15
N ALA A 134 19.53 -24.57 10.13
CA ALA A 134 20.84 -25.23 10.01
C ALA A 134 20.77 -26.77 10.12
N GLY A 135 19.65 -27.33 10.57
CA GLY A 135 19.48 -28.77 10.80
C GLY A 135 19.40 -29.57 9.51
N SER A 136 19.98 -30.79 9.51
CA SER A 136 19.98 -31.73 8.36
C SER A 136 18.85 -32.76 8.41
N ASP A 137 18.26 -33.02 9.58
CA ASP A 137 17.33 -34.14 9.81
C ASP A 137 15.88 -33.67 10.08
N ALA A 138 15.39 -32.79 9.21
CA ALA A 138 14.11 -32.15 9.43
C ALA A 138 13.04 -32.57 8.39
N ALA A 139 13.05 -33.83 7.94
CA ALA A 139 12.08 -34.32 6.93
C ALA A 139 10.61 -34.09 7.34
N ASP A 140 10.33 -34.03 8.65
CA ASP A 140 8.98 -33.81 9.18
C ASP A 140 8.60 -32.32 9.31
N LEU A 141 9.57 -31.41 9.25
CA LEU A 141 9.33 -29.97 9.33
C LEU A 141 8.85 -29.37 7.99
N PRO A 142 8.15 -28.24 8.03
CA PRO A 142 7.96 -27.40 6.87
C PRO A 142 9.30 -26.94 6.28
N HIS A 143 9.34 -26.65 4.99
CA HIS A 143 10.52 -26.07 4.35
C HIS A 143 10.15 -24.80 3.60
N VAL A 144 11.05 -23.83 3.63
CA VAL A 144 10.94 -22.59 2.88
C VAL A 144 12.17 -22.36 2.01
N HIS A 145 12.05 -21.50 1.02
CA HIS A 145 13.16 -21.10 0.18
C HIS A 145 14.25 -20.42 1.02
N LYS A 146 15.49 -20.95 0.93
CA LYS A 146 16.63 -20.52 1.75
C LYS A 146 16.91 -19.02 1.62
N GLY A 147 16.93 -18.48 0.40
CA GLY A 147 17.22 -17.06 0.16
C GLY A 147 16.22 -16.13 0.82
N PHE A 148 14.91 -16.47 0.80
CA PHE A 148 13.88 -15.67 1.46
C PHE A 148 14.02 -15.73 2.99
N ASN A 149 14.32 -16.92 3.53
CA ASN A 149 14.58 -17.06 4.95
C ASN A 149 15.81 -16.28 5.38
N ASP A 150 16.93 -16.39 4.66
CA ASP A 150 18.17 -15.69 5.00
C ASP A 150 17.99 -14.17 4.96
N PHE A 151 17.25 -13.66 3.97
CA PHE A 151 16.93 -12.24 3.85
C PHE A 151 16.11 -11.74 5.05
N VAL A 152 15.06 -12.45 5.45
CA VAL A 152 14.22 -12.09 6.60
C VAL A 152 14.99 -12.22 7.92
N MET A 153 15.79 -13.28 8.07
CA MET A 153 16.65 -13.45 9.25
C MET A 153 17.64 -12.28 9.37
N ALA A 154 18.28 -11.86 8.28
CA ALA A 154 19.17 -10.70 8.27
C ALA A 154 18.44 -9.41 8.61
N ALA A 155 17.23 -9.18 8.07
CA ALA A 155 16.48 -7.95 8.27
C ALA A 155 15.97 -7.76 9.70
N LEU A 156 15.50 -8.85 10.35
CA LEU A 156 14.68 -8.74 11.57
C LEU A 156 15.11 -9.62 12.74
N PHE A 157 15.82 -10.74 12.52
CA PHE A 157 15.95 -11.78 13.55
C PHE A 157 17.40 -12.18 13.89
N THR A 158 18.40 -11.43 13.44
CA THR A 158 19.81 -11.76 13.68
C THR A 158 20.50 -10.77 14.62
N GLU A 159 20.24 -9.48 14.47
CA GLU A 159 20.93 -8.44 15.24
C GLU A 159 20.11 -8.04 16.47
N GLU A 160 20.68 -8.26 17.66
CA GLU A 160 20.15 -7.74 18.92
C GLU A 160 20.57 -6.29 19.12
N MET A 161 19.65 -5.44 19.58
CA MET A 161 19.86 -4.01 19.64
C MET A 161 19.51 -3.43 20.99
N PRO A 162 20.36 -2.52 21.52
CA PRO A 162 20.12 -1.86 22.80
C PRO A 162 18.79 -1.09 22.84
N GLU A 163 18.40 -0.43 21.75
CA GLU A 163 17.13 0.30 21.65
C GLU A 163 15.90 -0.61 21.77
N PHE A 164 16.03 -1.90 21.51
CA PHE A 164 14.99 -2.92 21.69
C PHE A 164 15.19 -3.77 22.97
N GLY A 165 15.99 -3.27 23.92
CA GLY A 165 16.29 -4.01 25.16
C GLY A 165 17.10 -5.27 24.94
N ASN A 166 18.07 -5.24 24.02
CA ASN A 166 18.88 -6.37 23.56
C ASN A 166 18.06 -7.54 22.98
N ARG A 167 17.00 -7.20 22.27
CA ARG A 167 16.21 -8.13 21.45
C ARG A 167 16.42 -7.79 19.98
N THR A 168 16.03 -8.70 19.11
CA THR A 168 15.98 -8.45 17.67
C THR A 168 14.79 -7.56 17.33
N ALA A 169 14.84 -6.88 16.18
CA ALA A 169 13.74 -6.04 15.73
C ALA A 169 12.42 -6.83 15.57
N GLY A 170 12.51 -8.09 15.13
CA GLY A 170 11.34 -8.96 15.00
C GLY A 170 10.73 -9.37 16.33
N GLU A 171 11.55 -9.65 17.36
CA GLU A 171 11.03 -9.90 18.72
C GLU A 171 10.37 -8.66 19.30
N ALA A 172 11.01 -7.50 19.16
CA ALA A 172 10.45 -6.24 19.65
C ALA A 172 9.09 -5.93 19.00
N LEU A 173 8.96 -6.12 17.69
CA LEU A 173 7.71 -5.97 16.97
C LEU A 173 6.65 -6.98 17.45
N ALA A 174 7.03 -8.24 17.65
CA ALA A 174 6.11 -9.27 18.15
C ALA A 174 5.60 -8.96 19.56
N ASP A 175 6.46 -8.44 20.42
CA ASP A 175 6.07 -8.06 21.77
C ASP A 175 5.18 -6.81 21.78
N GLU A 176 5.49 -5.80 20.95
CA GLU A 176 4.66 -4.61 20.77
C GLU A 176 3.25 -4.97 20.32
N LEU A 177 3.11 -5.84 19.30
CA LEU A 177 1.80 -6.29 18.83
C LEU A 177 0.99 -7.03 19.91
N LYS A 178 1.64 -7.88 20.71
CA LYS A 178 1.00 -8.57 21.85
C LYS A 178 0.57 -7.63 22.97
N GLU A 179 1.32 -6.53 23.18
CA GLU A 179 0.98 -5.48 24.15
C GLU A 179 -0.13 -4.56 23.66
N HIS A 180 -0.32 -4.47 22.33
CA HIS A 180 -1.30 -3.64 21.65
C HIS A 180 -2.26 -4.46 20.77
N PRO A 181 -3.21 -5.20 21.37
CA PRO A 181 -4.11 -6.07 20.61
C PRO A 181 -5.05 -5.32 19.64
N GLU A 182 -5.17 -4.01 19.78
CA GLU A 182 -5.90 -3.14 18.86
C GLU A 182 -5.10 -2.77 17.59
N GLU A 183 -3.79 -3.04 17.56
CA GLU A 183 -2.94 -2.74 16.41
C GLU A 183 -3.00 -3.88 15.38
N VAL A 184 -3.24 -3.52 14.13
CA VAL A 184 -3.18 -4.44 13.00
C VAL A 184 -1.90 -4.21 12.22
N LEU A 185 -1.16 -5.28 11.96
CA LEU A 185 0.02 -5.27 11.11
C LEU A 185 -0.32 -5.83 9.73
N TYR A 186 -0.21 -4.99 8.72
CA TYR A 186 -0.18 -5.40 7.33
C TYR A 186 1.26 -5.67 6.91
N LEU A 187 1.53 -6.86 6.37
CA LEU A 187 2.82 -7.22 5.82
C LEU A 187 2.67 -7.25 4.28
N THR A 188 3.48 -6.46 3.60
CA THR A 188 3.36 -6.28 2.16
C THR A 188 4.71 -6.26 1.46
N GLY A 189 4.68 -6.39 0.16
CA GLY A 189 5.86 -6.31 -0.70
C GLY A 189 5.56 -6.86 -2.08
N HIS A 190 6.53 -6.66 -2.96
CA HIS A 190 6.47 -7.10 -4.35
C HIS A 190 7.61 -8.08 -4.64
N SER A 191 7.35 -9.13 -5.42
CA SER A 191 8.38 -10.08 -5.85
C SER A 191 9.10 -10.75 -4.68
N LEU A 192 10.42 -10.60 -4.54
CA LEU A 192 11.20 -11.03 -3.38
C LEU A 192 10.65 -10.45 -2.07
N GLY A 193 10.29 -9.16 -2.08
CA GLY A 193 9.70 -8.51 -0.91
C GLY A 193 8.38 -9.12 -0.47
N ALA A 194 7.56 -9.58 -1.42
CA ALA A 194 6.34 -10.32 -1.16
C ALA A 194 6.61 -11.66 -0.45
N ALA A 195 7.63 -12.39 -0.91
CA ALA A 195 8.06 -13.63 -0.25
C ALA A 195 8.59 -13.37 1.17
N ALA A 196 9.38 -12.31 1.35
CA ALA A 196 9.90 -11.90 2.66
C ALA A 196 8.78 -11.53 3.65
N SER A 197 7.74 -10.84 3.17
CA SER A 197 6.56 -10.48 3.98
C SER A 197 5.85 -11.73 4.52
N LEU A 198 5.64 -12.74 3.67
CA LEU A 198 5.01 -13.99 4.09
C LEU A 198 5.88 -14.77 5.09
N VAL A 199 7.20 -14.86 4.88
CA VAL A 199 8.12 -15.51 5.83
C VAL A 199 8.13 -14.77 7.16
N THR A 200 8.10 -13.44 7.14
CA THR A 200 8.06 -12.61 8.36
C THR A 200 6.77 -12.82 9.13
N ALA A 201 5.62 -12.83 8.45
CA ALA A 201 4.34 -13.11 9.10
C ALA A 201 4.33 -14.48 9.78
N ALA A 202 4.88 -15.51 9.13
CA ALA A 202 5.01 -16.84 9.70
C ALA A 202 5.91 -16.84 10.94
N ARG A 203 7.05 -16.09 10.95
CA ARG A 203 7.92 -15.95 12.12
C ARG A 203 7.23 -15.20 13.26
N LEU A 204 6.47 -14.13 12.96
CA LEU A 204 5.70 -13.40 13.98
C LEU A 204 4.61 -14.27 14.60
N ALA A 205 3.92 -15.09 13.80
CA ALA A 205 2.96 -16.07 14.29
C ALA A 205 3.63 -17.13 15.20
N ASP A 206 4.84 -17.58 14.86
CA ASP A 206 5.62 -18.50 15.70
C ASP A 206 6.13 -17.84 16.99
N LEU A 207 6.33 -16.51 17.02
CA LEU A 207 6.59 -15.73 18.24
C LEU A 207 5.33 -15.44 19.07
N GLY A 208 4.18 -15.95 18.65
CA GLY A 208 2.91 -15.89 19.37
C GLY A 208 2.07 -14.64 19.11
N VAL A 209 2.32 -13.91 18.01
CA VAL A 209 1.42 -12.83 17.56
C VAL A 209 0.10 -13.46 17.10
N PRO A 210 -1.06 -12.98 17.56
CA PRO A 210 -2.36 -13.52 17.17
C PRO A 210 -2.63 -13.37 15.67
N PRO A 211 -3.33 -14.34 15.03
CA PRO A 211 -3.69 -14.28 13.63
C PRO A 211 -4.46 -13.03 13.22
N GLU A 212 -5.30 -12.51 14.12
CA GLU A 212 -6.16 -11.34 13.91
C GLU A 212 -5.36 -10.05 13.70
N GLN A 213 -4.09 -10.03 14.13
CA GLN A 213 -3.20 -8.90 13.94
C GLN A 213 -2.29 -9.03 12.70
N LEU A 214 -2.26 -10.20 12.03
CA LEU A 214 -1.34 -10.49 10.94
C LEU A 214 -2.06 -10.60 9.59
N HIS A 215 -2.01 -9.55 8.80
CA HIS A 215 -2.57 -9.51 7.44
C HIS A 215 -1.46 -9.41 6.42
N VAL A 216 -1.41 -10.34 5.48
CA VAL A 216 -0.40 -10.40 4.43
C VAL A 216 -1.04 -10.09 3.09
N ILE A 217 -0.58 -9.02 2.43
CA ILE A 217 -1.05 -8.62 1.09
C ILE A 217 0.18 -8.51 0.19
N THR A 218 0.25 -9.36 -0.83
CA THR A 218 1.45 -9.47 -1.66
C THR A 218 1.17 -9.21 -3.12
N PHE A 219 2.15 -8.62 -3.81
CA PHE A 219 2.10 -8.31 -5.24
C PHE A 219 3.11 -9.18 -6.01
N GLY A 220 2.62 -10.03 -6.92
CA GLY A 220 3.47 -10.87 -7.75
C GLY A 220 4.35 -11.86 -6.97
N ALA A 221 3.90 -12.34 -5.81
CA ALA A 221 4.68 -13.21 -4.95
C ALA A 221 5.01 -14.55 -5.61
N PRO A 222 6.28 -15.03 -5.57
CA PRO A 222 6.61 -16.42 -5.87
C PRO A 222 6.11 -17.37 -4.76
N ALA A 223 6.08 -18.67 -5.01
CA ALA A 223 5.82 -19.67 -3.97
C ALA A 223 6.98 -19.67 -2.94
N VAL A 224 6.65 -19.67 -1.65
CA VAL A 224 7.64 -19.46 -0.59
C VAL A 224 8.10 -20.75 0.07
N GLY A 225 7.20 -21.71 0.25
CA GLY A 225 7.46 -22.95 0.96
C GLY A 225 6.73 -24.16 0.39
N ASP A 226 6.98 -25.30 1.02
CA ASP A 226 6.38 -26.57 0.67
C ASP A 226 4.91 -26.70 1.16
N GLU A 227 4.28 -27.82 0.87
CA GLU A 227 2.90 -28.11 1.26
C GLU A 227 2.72 -28.11 2.79
N LYS A 228 3.75 -28.49 3.57
CA LYS A 228 3.67 -28.46 5.03
C LYS A 228 3.68 -27.04 5.55
N PHE A 229 4.49 -26.16 4.94
CA PHE A 229 4.48 -24.73 5.25
C PHE A 229 3.11 -24.12 4.93
N ALA A 230 2.59 -24.36 3.73
CA ALA A 230 1.29 -23.86 3.31
C ALA A 230 0.17 -24.26 4.28
N ARG A 231 0.05 -25.56 4.60
CA ARG A 231 -0.97 -26.09 5.51
C ARG A 231 -0.86 -25.53 6.94
N LEU A 232 0.39 -25.32 7.44
CA LEU A 232 0.62 -24.84 8.78
C LEU A 232 0.20 -23.37 8.95
N TYR A 233 0.45 -22.53 7.94
CA TYR A 233 0.24 -21.08 8.02
C TYR A 233 -1.06 -20.61 7.37
N GLU A 234 -1.75 -21.43 6.57
CA GLU A 234 -3.05 -21.09 5.98
C GLU A 234 -4.11 -20.70 7.03
N THR A 235 -4.04 -21.31 8.22
CA THR A 235 -4.97 -21.02 9.33
C THR A 235 -4.44 -20.01 10.34
N LYS A 236 -3.16 -19.60 10.21
CA LYS A 236 -2.50 -18.68 11.13
C LYS A 236 -2.36 -17.27 10.57
N LEU A 237 -2.63 -17.07 9.29
CA LEU A 237 -2.43 -15.80 8.60
C LEU A 237 -3.64 -15.46 7.74
N HIS A 238 -4.02 -14.19 7.73
CA HIS A 238 -4.87 -13.64 6.67
C HIS A 238 -3.98 -13.31 5.48
N PHE A 239 -4.03 -14.12 4.43
CA PHE A 239 -3.09 -14.01 3.32
C PHE A 239 -3.80 -13.86 1.98
N THR A 240 -3.62 -12.68 1.39
CA THR A 240 -4.09 -12.29 0.05
C THR A 240 -2.92 -12.13 -0.92
N ARG A 241 -3.02 -12.77 -2.06
CA ARG A 241 -2.04 -12.71 -3.15
C ARG A 241 -2.62 -11.99 -4.36
N ILE A 242 -2.17 -10.80 -4.61
CA ILE A 242 -2.55 -10.03 -5.80
C ILE A 242 -1.55 -10.36 -6.91
N VAL A 243 -2.06 -10.86 -8.02
CA VAL A 243 -1.25 -11.30 -9.16
C VAL A 243 -1.75 -10.62 -10.43
N MET A 244 -0.86 -9.92 -11.11
CA MET A 244 -1.17 -9.37 -12.42
C MET A 244 -1.36 -10.50 -13.44
N LYS A 245 -2.39 -10.39 -14.28
CA LYS A 245 -2.60 -11.37 -15.36
C LYS A 245 -1.36 -11.43 -16.26
N ALA A 246 -0.87 -12.64 -16.47
CA ALA A 246 0.36 -12.93 -17.23
C ALA A 246 1.67 -12.50 -16.56
N ASP A 247 1.66 -12.20 -15.25
CA ASP A 247 2.89 -12.10 -14.48
C ASP A 247 3.62 -13.45 -14.46
N PRO A 248 4.84 -13.53 -15.01
CA PRO A 248 5.56 -14.81 -15.10
C PRO A 248 6.15 -15.26 -13.77
N VAL A 249 6.45 -14.33 -12.85
CA VAL A 249 7.17 -14.62 -11.60
C VAL A 249 6.28 -15.35 -10.60
N ALA A 250 5.01 -15.02 -10.54
CA ALA A 250 4.06 -15.66 -9.65
C ALA A 250 3.94 -17.19 -9.81
N ALA A 251 4.39 -17.74 -10.94
CA ALA A 251 4.34 -19.17 -11.23
C ALA A 251 5.73 -19.86 -11.25
N VAL A 252 6.83 -19.10 -11.19
CA VAL A 252 8.19 -19.63 -11.47
C VAL A 252 8.59 -20.76 -10.53
N LEU A 253 8.50 -20.58 -9.21
CA LEU A 253 8.97 -21.62 -8.27
C LEU A 253 8.08 -22.86 -8.24
N GLN A 254 6.79 -22.73 -8.53
CA GLN A 254 5.90 -23.87 -8.69
C GLN A 254 6.25 -24.70 -9.92
N SER A 255 6.60 -24.05 -11.04
CA SER A 255 6.90 -24.71 -12.30
C SER A 255 8.23 -25.45 -12.29
N LEU A 256 9.14 -25.14 -11.36
CA LEU A 256 10.46 -25.75 -11.27
C LEU A 256 10.50 -27.10 -10.53
N GLY A 257 9.33 -27.62 -10.10
CA GLY A 257 9.18 -29.01 -9.63
C GLY A 257 9.84 -29.35 -8.30
N LYS A 258 10.13 -28.36 -7.43
CA LYS A 258 10.79 -28.56 -6.11
C LYS A 258 9.80 -28.64 -4.94
N GLY A 259 8.51 -28.81 -5.20
CA GLY A 259 7.51 -28.98 -4.16
C GLY A 259 7.07 -27.69 -3.47
N PHE A 260 7.50 -26.51 -3.95
CA PHE A 260 6.97 -25.25 -3.46
C PHE A 260 5.54 -25.02 -3.95
N VAL A 261 4.65 -24.60 -3.07
CA VAL A 261 3.23 -24.40 -3.37
C VAL A 261 2.76 -23.02 -2.97
N GLN A 262 1.78 -22.53 -3.69
CA GLN A 262 1.06 -21.30 -3.34
C GLN A 262 -0.15 -21.63 -2.46
N PHE A 263 -0.46 -20.77 -1.48
CA PHE A 263 -1.66 -20.83 -0.65
C PHE A 263 -2.22 -19.42 -0.44
N GLY A 264 -3.26 -19.28 0.36
CA GLY A 264 -3.97 -18.03 0.58
C GLY A 264 -4.89 -17.64 -0.58
N GLU A 265 -5.67 -16.60 -0.37
CA GLU A 265 -6.60 -16.08 -1.37
C GLU A 265 -5.84 -15.49 -2.57
N LYS A 266 -6.29 -15.81 -3.78
CA LYS A 266 -5.69 -15.29 -5.02
C LYS A 266 -6.63 -14.33 -5.71
N ILE A 267 -6.22 -13.08 -5.83
CA ILE A 267 -6.86 -12.05 -6.64
C ILE A 267 -6.05 -11.85 -7.92
N VAL A 268 -6.71 -11.84 -9.07
CA VAL A 268 -6.06 -11.62 -10.38
C VAL A 268 -6.50 -10.29 -10.94
N TRP A 269 -5.57 -9.35 -11.01
CA TRP A 269 -5.78 -8.08 -11.70
C TRP A 269 -5.42 -8.17 -13.17
N LYS A 270 -6.06 -7.35 -13.98
CA LYS A 270 -5.79 -7.21 -15.41
C LYS A 270 -5.31 -5.80 -15.68
N PRO A 271 -4.11 -5.60 -16.25
CA PRO A 271 -3.66 -4.26 -16.58
C PRO A 271 -4.67 -3.53 -17.44
N ARG A 272 -5.06 -2.34 -17.02
CA ARG A 272 -5.96 -1.44 -17.76
C ARG A 272 -5.18 -0.40 -18.57
N THR A 273 -3.95 -0.09 -18.17
CA THR A 273 -3.08 0.76 -18.98
C THR A 273 -2.84 0.16 -20.37
N ARG A 274 -2.73 1.01 -21.39
CA ARG A 274 -2.37 0.60 -22.77
C ARG A 274 -0.88 0.77 -23.07
N GLU A 275 -0.10 1.10 -22.04
CA GLU A 275 1.34 1.11 -22.14
C GLU A 275 1.88 -0.32 -22.28
N ASP A 276 2.95 -0.48 -23.07
CA ASP A 276 3.65 -1.78 -23.18
C ASP A 276 4.60 -1.93 -21.99
N ARG A 277 4.12 -2.64 -20.96
CA ARG A 277 4.84 -2.81 -19.68
C ARG A 277 5.02 -4.29 -19.33
N PHE A 278 6.10 -4.58 -18.63
CA PHE A 278 6.33 -5.91 -18.08
C PHE A 278 5.37 -6.17 -16.91
N HIS A 279 4.55 -7.22 -17.00
CA HIS A 279 3.46 -7.50 -16.06
C HIS A 279 3.90 -7.80 -14.62
N HIS A 280 5.20 -7.85 -14.36
CA HIS A 280 5.78 -8.00 -13.03
C HIS A 280 6.36 -6.68 -12.48
N GLU A 281 6.11 -5.54 -13.07
CA GLU A 281 6.58 -4.27 -12.52
C GLU A 281 5.71 -3.82 -11.35
N MET A 282 6.34 -3.41 -10.22
CA MET A 282 5.59 -2.86 -9.06
C MET A 282 4.74 -1.65 -9.45
N ALA A 283 5.25 -0.80 -10.35
CA ALA A 283 4.52 0.36 -10.84
C ALA A 283 3.17 -0.01 -11.49
N LEU A 284 3.08 -1.18 -12.14
CA LEU A 284 1.82 -1.66 -12.72
C LEU A 284 0.82 -2.12 -11.64
N TYR A 285 1.31 -2.73 -10.57
CA TYR A 285 0.46 -3.09 -9.42
C TYR A 285 -0.04 -1.85 -8.68
N PHE A 286 0.79 -0.82 -8.58
CA PHE A 286 0.40 0.46 -8.00
C PHE A 286 -0.68 1.16 -8.84
N ASP A 287 -0.50 1.27 -10.17
CA ASP A 287 -1.49 1.84 -11.10
C ASP A 287 -2.85 1.13 -10.98
N GLU A 288 -2.87 -0.20 -10.96
CA GLU A 288 -4.13 -0.93 -10.81
C GLU A 288 -4.76 -0.77 -9.43
N ALA A 289 -3.96 -0.73 -8.35
CA ALA A 289 -4.48 -0.48 -7.00
C ALA A 289 -5.16 0.89 -6.91
N LEU A 290 -4.54 1.93 -7.50
CA LEU A 290 -5.11 3.28 -7.55
C LEU A 290 -6.43 3.30 -8.34
N ARG A 291 -6.50 2.62 -9.47
CA ARG A 291 -7.73 2.52 -10.27
C ARG A 291 -8.83 1.77 -9.53
N TYR A 292 -8.50 0.66 -8.85
CA TYR A 292 -9.44 -0.09 -8.03
C TYR A 292 -10.00 0.78 -6.91
N TYR A 293 -9.16 1.52 -6.23
CA TYR A 293 -9.56 2.48 -5.20
C TYR A 293 -10.50 3.56 -5.77
N CYS A 294 -10.13 4.20 -6.86
CA CYS A 294 -10.94 5.23 -7.49
C CYS A 294 -12.31 4.72 -7.95
N ASP A 295 -12.39 3.48 -8.44
CA ASP A 295 -13.64 2.87 -8.89
C ASP A 295 -14.57 2.51 -7.71
N ALA A 296 -14.00 2.08 -6.59
CA ALA A 296 -14.75 1.62 -5.43
C ALA A 296 -15.19 2.77 -4.52
N VAL A 297 -14.32 3.76 -4.31
CA VAL A 297 -14.54 4.88 -3.41
C VAL A 297 -15.06 6.09 -4.18
N GLN A 298 -16.38 6.25 -4.19
CA GLN A 298 -17.07 7.35 -4.90
C GLN A 298 -17.36 8.55 -3.98
N THR A 299 -16.42 8.89 -3.08
CA THR A 299 -16.55 10.05 -2.22
C THR A 299 -15.73 11.21 -2.75
N ASP A 300 -16.15 12.45 -2.48
CA ASP A 300 -15.43 13.67 -2.90
C ASP A 300 -14.22 13.97 -2.00
N SER A 301 -14.00 13.19 -0.95
CA SER A 301 -12.88 13.37 -0.01
C SER A 301 -12.04 12.09 0.06
N PRO A 302 -10.71 12.20 0.21
CA PRO A 302 -9.85 11.06 0.41
C PRO A 302 -10.22 10.28 1.66
N HIS A 303 -9.99 8.96 1.64
CA HIS A 303 -10.17 8.11 2.82
C HIS A 303 -9.21 8.53 3.95
N GLU A 304 -9.60 8.31 5.23
CA GLU A 304 -8.79 8.73 6.40
C GLU A 304 -7.35 8.17 6.41
N LEU A 305 -7.10 7.01 5.80
CA LEU A 305 -5.76 6.45 5.60
C LEU A 305 -4.87 7.38 4.78
N PHE A 306 -5.47 8.14 3.87
CA PHE A 306 -4.82 9.00 2.89
C PHE A 306 -4.93 10.48 3.21
N CYS A 307 -5.48 10.83 4.37
CA CYS A 307 -5.55 12.20 4.85
C CYS A 307 -4.33 12.56 5.71
N GLY A 308 -3.94 13.82 5.66
CA GLY A 308 -2.90 14.42 6.50
C GLY A 308 -3.39 15.68 7.19
N THR A 309 -2.46 16.51 7.58
CA THR A 309 -2.75 17.87 8.01
C THR A 309 -2.39 18.81 6.87
N PRO A 310 -3.37 19.34 6.12
CA PRO A 310 -3.08 20.21 5.00
C PRO A 310 -2.44 21.51 5.47
N GLN A 311 -1.66 22.13 4.59
CA GLN A 311 -1.09 23.46 4.83
C GLN A 311 -2.19 24.51 4.74
N GLU A 312 -2.33 25.34 5.79
CA GLU A 312 -3.34 26.40 5.82
C GLU A 312 -2.94 27.56 4.90
N LEU A 313 -3.78 27.85 3.92
CA LEU A 313 -3.62 28.96 3.00
C LEU A 313 -4.41 30.19 3.47
N ALA A 314 -3.71 31.28 3.72
CA ALA A 314 -4.36 32.55 4.03
C ALA A 314 -5.16 33.07 2.82
N GLY A 315 -6.48 32.81 2.81
CA GLY A 315 -7.40 33.21 1.77
C GLY A 315 -7.72 32.15 0.72
N GLY A 316 -7.35 30.91 0.95
CA GLY A 316 -7.80 29.75 0.16
C GLY A 316 -7.30 29.65 -1.29
N LEU A 317 -7.41 28.43 -1.84
CA LEU A 317 -7.03 28.07 -3.21
C LEU A 317 -8.28 27.68 -4.02
N TYR A 318 -8.47 28.30 -5.16
CA TYR A 318 -9.44 27.88 -6.17
C TYR A 318 -8.69 27.10 -7.25
N VAL A 319 -9.04 25.84 -7.43
CA VAL A 319 -8.45 24.96 -8.44
C VAL A 319 -9.40 24.89 -9.62
N ALA A 320 -8.95 25.36 -10.79
CA ALA A 320 -9.70 25.23 -12.03
C ALA A 320 -9.84 23.76 -12.44
N ALA A 321 -10.91 23.41 -13.14
CA ALA A 321 -10.99 22.07 -13.74
C ALA A 321 -9.76 21.84 -14.64
N PRO A 322 -9.00 20.75 -14.45
CA PRO A 322 -7.78 20.52 -15.21
C PRO A 322 -8.09 20.33 -16.68
N SER A 323 -7.22 20.83 -17.57
CA SER A 323 -7.32 20.54 -18.98
C SER A 323 -6.42 19.36 -19.37
N LEU A 324 -6.98 18.40 -20.10
CA LEU A 324 -6.30 17.16 -20.48
C LEU A 324 -6.20 17.07 -22.01
N ASP A 325 -4.99 17.23 -22.55
CA ASP A 325 -4.67 16.98 -23.96
C ASP A 325 -3.88 15.67 -24.08
N LEU A 326 -4.63 14.56 -24.01
CA LEU A 326 -4.07 13.22 -23.97
C LEU A 326 -4.26 12.49 -25.31
N PRO A 327 -3.26 11.71 -25.76
CA PRO A 327 -3.43 10.83 -26.91
C PRO A 327 -4.52 9.79 -26.65
N GLU A 328 -5.14 9.26 -27.69
CA GLU A 328 -6.24 8.28 -27.60
C GLU A 328 -5.90 7.08 -26.69
N ALA A 329 -4.64 6.66 -26.69
CA ALA A 329 -4.19 5.55 -25.85
C ALA A 329 -4.26 5.85 -24.33
N LEU A 330 -4.18 7.11 -23.93
CA LEU A 330 -4.28 7.55 -22.53
C LEU A 330 -5.64 8.19 -22.19
N ALA A 331 -6.56 8.31 -23.16
CA ALA A 331 -7.85 8.96 -22.93
C ALA A 331 -8.69 8.27 -21.81
N GLN A 332 -8.53 6.97 -21.65
CA GLN A 332 -9.20 6.21 -20.58
C GLN A 332 -8.65 6.51 -19.17
N ASP A 333 -7.46 7.12 -19.08
CA ASP A 333 -6.81 7.44 -17.82
C ASP A 333 -7.27 8.80 -17.25
N ALA A 334 -7.92 9.63 -18.10
CA ALA A 334 -8.37 10.98 -17.75
C ALA A 334 -9.14 11.05 -16.40
N PRO A 335 -10.19 10.24 -16.14
CA PRO A 335 -10.92 10.33 -14.88
C PRO A 335 -10.09 9.96 -13.65
N TYR A 336 -9.11 9.06 -13.80
CA TYR A 336 -8.20 8.70 -12.72
C TYR A 336 -7.16 9.79 -12.47
N ILE A 337 -6.65 10.43 -13.54
CA ILE A 337 -5.76 11.59 -13.43
C ILE A 337 -6.47 12.74 -12.71
N GLU A 338 -7.68 13.12 -13.14
CA GLU A 338 -8.46 14.16 -12.49
C GLU A 338 -8.68 13.89 -11.01
N ARG A 339 -9.07 12.65 -10.66
CA ARG A 339 -9.29 12.25 -9.27
C ARG A 339 -7.99 12.29 -8.46
N ALA A 340 -6.91 11.71 -8.96
CA ALA A 340 -5.64 11.64 -8.24
C ALA A 340 -5.03 13.04 -8.02
N VAL A 341 -5.16 13.94 -9.00
CA VAL A 341 -4.77 15.35 -8.89
C VAL A 341 -5.58 16.08 -7.83
N HIS A 342 -6.90 15.90 -7.87
CA HIS A 342 -7.81 16.47 -6.87
C HIS A 342 -7.43 16.03 -5.45
N ASP A 343 -7.29 14.72 -5.24
CA ASP A 343 -6.96 14.15 -3.93
C ASP A 343 -5.58 14.64 -3.44
N ALA A 344 -4.58 14.75 -4.33
CA ALA A 344 -3.25 15.25 -3.99
C ALA A 344 -3.27 16.72 -3.54
N LEU A 345 -4.09 17.56 -4.17
CA LEU A 345 -4.21 18.98 -3.80
C LEU A 345 -5.03 19.16 -2.51
N ASP A 346 -6.10 18.38 -2.32
CA ASP A 346 -6.95 18.43 -1.13
C ASP A 346 -6.19 17.97 0.13
N VAL A 347 -5.35 16.95 0.01
CA VAL A 347 -4.47 16.50 1.09
C VAL A 347 -3.43 17.57 1.47
N ARG A 348 -2.96 18.35 0.49
CA ARG A 348 -1.85 19.29 0.70
C ARG A 348 -2.26 20.68 1.17
N TYR A 349 -3.40 21.21 0.70
CA TYR A 349 -3.81 22.60 0.94
C TYR A 349 -5.20 22.73 1.52
N ALA A 350 -5.39 23.70 2.44
CA ALA A 350 -6.70 24.07 2.96
C ALA A 350 -6.80 25.57 3.23
N PRO A 351 -7.96 26.20 2.99
CA PRO A 351 -9.12 25.65 2.30
C PRO A 351 -8.91 25.59 0.78
N THR A 352 -9.42 24.54 0.13
CA THR A 352 -9.38 24.36 -1.32
C THR A 352 -10.80 24.27 -1.88
N VAL A 353 -11.04 24.90 -3.01
CA VAL A 353 -12.32 24.87 -3.74
C VAL A 353 -12.05 24.41 -5.16
N PHE A 354 -12.64 23.29 -5.53
CA PHE A 354 -12.47 22.71 -6.86
C PHE A 354 -13.59 23.15 -7.81
N SER A 355 -13.22 23.57 -9.02
CA SER A 355 -14.16 23.89 -10.10
C SER A 355 -14.57 22.61 -10.83
N THR A 356 -15.86 22.46 -11.09
CA THR A 356 -16.40 21.40 -11.95
C THR A 356 -16.54 21.83 -13.41
N GLN A 357 -16.26 23.09 -13.73
CA GLN A 357 -16.44 23.65 -15.07
C GLN A 357 -15.19 24.37 -15.52
N GLY A 358 -14.81 24.14 -16.77
CA GLY A 358 -13.86 24.98 -17.47
C GLY A 358 -14.43 26.36 -17.76
N GLY A 359 -13.56 27.32 -18.04
CA GLY A 359 -13.99 28.69 -18.34
C GLY A 359 -12.87 29.55 -18.88
N THR A 360 -13.19 30.79 -19.24
CA THR A 360 -12.19 31.80 -19.54
C THR A 360 -11.48 32.22 -18.26
N GLN A 361 -10.25 32.72 -18.34
CA GLN A 361 -9.51 33.24 -17.17
C GLN A 361 -10.35 34.24 -16.36
N GLU A 362 -11.08 35.14 -17.06
CA GLU A 362 -11.93 36.12 -16.38
C GLU A 362 -13.05 35.47 -15.57
N SER A 363 -13.69 34.41 -16.10
CA SER A 363 -14.73 33.66 -15.38
C SER A 363 -14.14 32.88 -14.18
N LEU A 364 -12.93 32.30 -14.31
CA LEU A 364 -12.26 31.62 -13.22
C LEU A 364 -11.90 32.59 -12.08
N PHE A 365 -11.35 33.76 -12.39
CA PHE A 365 -11.05 34.77 -11.37
C PHE A 365 -12.31 35.30 -10.68
N ALA A 366 -13.40 35.46 -11.42
CA ALA A 366 -14.68 35.84 -10.84
C ALA A 366 -15.24 34.78 -9.90
N ALA A 367 -15.16 33.49 -10.29
CA ALA A 367 -15.57 32.35 -9.46
C ALA A 367 -14.71 32.23 -8.19
N ALA A 368 -13.41 32.38 -8.31
CA ALA A 368 -12.48 32.34 -7.17
C ALA A 368 -12.82 33.44 -6.15
N ARG A 369 -13.07 34.67 -6.62
CA ARG A 369 -13.50 35.77 -5.73
C ARG A 369 -14.84 35.50 -5.06
N ALA A 370 -15.79 34.94 -5.81
CA ALA A 370 -17.10 34.57 -5.27
C ALA A 370 -16.99 33.47 -4.20
N ALA A 371 -16.04 32.53 -4.37
CA ALA A 371 -15.72 31.48 -3.40
C ALA A 371 -14.88 32.00 -2.21
N GLY A 372 -14.44 33.26 -2.21
CA GLY A 372 -13.58 33.84 -1.17
C GLY A 372 -12.13 33.38 -1.27
N CYS A 373 -11.71 32.80 -2.40
CA CYS A 373 -10.35 32.33 -2.61
C CYS A 373 -9.44 33.48 -3.09
N LYS A 374 -8.22 33.52 -2.53
CA LYS A 374 -7.19 34.49 -2.90
C LYS A 374 -6.36 34.03 -4.08
N TYR A 375 -6.15 32.73 -4.21
CA TYR A 375 -5.31 32.11 -5.21
C TYR A 375 -6.13 31.30 -6.21
N VAL A 376 -5.63 31.19 -7.45
CA VAL A 376 -6.21 30.36 -8.51
C VAL A 376 -5.10 29.52 -9.11
N LEU A 377 -5.27 28.19 -9.11
CA LEU A 377 -4.40 27.23 -9.77
C LEU A 377 -5.07 26.76 -11.06
N VAL A 378 -4.35 26.81 -12.17
CA VAL A 378 -4.74 26.28 -13.46
C VAL A 378 -3.71 25.26 -13.90
N GLU A 379 -4.15 24.06 -14.22
CA GLU A 379 -3.31 22.94 -14.62
C GLU A 379 -3.66 22.45 -16.02
N HIS A 380 -2.64 22.23 -16.83
CA HIS A 380 -2.75 21.65 -18.16
C HIS A 380 -1.87 20.40 -18.27
N PHE A 381 -2.50 19.26 -18.44
CA PHE A 381 -1.85 17.96 -18.61
C PHE A 381 -1.85 17.58 -20.09
N SER A 382 -0.69 17.30 -20.64
CA SER A 382 -0.57 16.88 -22.04
C SER A 382 0.32 15.66 -22.19
N GLY A 383 0.05 14.85 -23.22
CA GLY A 383 0.80 13.65 -23.52
C GLY A 383 1.14 13.51 -24.99
N ASN A 384 2.33 13.02 -25.31
CA ASN A 384 2.77 12.77 -26.67
C ASN A 384 3.43 11.40 -26.79
N LEU A 385 3.05 10.62 -27.80
CA LEU A 385 3.66 9.32 -28.07
C LEU A 385 5.14 9.48 -28.43
N LEU A 386 6.01 8.72 -27.75
CA LEU A 386 7.43 8.65 -28.08
C LEU A 386 7.64 7.68 -29.24
N ARG A 387 8.09 8.21 -30.39
CA ARG A 387 8.31 7.41 -31.61
C ARG A 387 9.39 6.34 -31.48
N GLU A 388 10.34 6.54 -30.58
CA GLU A 388 11.50 5.65 -30.38
C GLU A 388 11.24 4.51 -29.39
N ARG A 389 10.13 4.58 -28.63
CA ARG A 389 9.73 3.57 -27.64
C ARG A 389 8.25 3.26 -27.80
N HIS A 390 7.94 2.10 -28.36
CA HIS A 390 6.55 1.65 -28.47
C HIS A 390 5.86 1.67 -27.11
N GLY A 391 4.63 2.23 -27.09
CA GLY A 391 3.81 2.26 -25.86
C GLY A 391 4.33 3.20 -24.77
N SER A 392 5.29 4.08 -25.05
CA SER A 392 5.77 5.07 -24.08
C SER A 392 5.37 6.48 -24.51
N PHE A 393 5.11 7.33 -23.54
CA PHE A 393 4.65 8.70 -23.75
C PHE A 393 5.57 9.69 -23.05
N ARG A 394 5.72 10.87 -23.62
CA ARG A 394 6.21 12.06 -22.93
C ARG A 394 5.02 12.80 -22.38
N LEU A 395 4.99 12.99 -21.08
CA LEU A 395 3.96 13.72 -20.35
C LEU A 395 4.49 15.07 -19.91
N THR A 396 3.63 16.07 -19.97
CA THR A 396 3.96 17.45 -19.57
C THR A 396 2.83 17.98 -18.71
N LEU A 397 3.20 18.60 -17.58
CA LEU A 397 2.32 19.38 -16.72
C LEU A 397 2.75 20.84 -16.82
N GLU A 398 1.81 21.71 -17.17
CA GLU A 398 1.95 23.17 -17.07
C GLU A 398 1.04 23.65 -15.95
N GLU A 399 1.62 24.40 -15.01
CA GLU A 399 0.92 24.96 -13.84
C GLU A 399 1.02 26.48 -13.89
N GLU A 400 -0.11 27.16 -13.80
CA GLU A 400 -0.23 28.59 -13.67
C GLU A 400 -0.88 28.93 -12.33
N ILE A 401 -0.26 29.80 -11.55
CA ILE A 401 -0.80 30.27 -10.27
C ILE A 401 -1.02 31.78 -10.38
N TYR A 402 -2.25 32.18 -10.08
CA TYR A 402 -2.67 33.56 -10.09
C TYR A 402 -3.22 33.98 -8.72
N THR A 403 -3.23 35.29 -8.49
CA THR A 403 -4.15 35.87 -7.52
C THR A 403 -5.55 35.98 -8.14
N SER A 404 -6.60 36.00 -7.33
CA SER A 404 -7.99 36.09 -7.84
C SER A 404 -8.33 37.43 -8.52
N ASP A 405 -7.44 38.44 -8.46
CA ASP A 405 -7.51 39.68 -9.23
C ASP A 405 -6.74 39.61 -10.58
N GLY A 406 -6.18 38.44 -10.91
CA GLY A 406 -5.61 38.13 -12.24
C GLY A 406 -4.11 38.36 -12.37
N ARG A 407 -3.37 38.62 -11.27
CA ARG A 407 -1.92 38.75 -11.30
C ARG A 407 -1.27 37.36 -11.30
N LEU A 408 -0.47 37.04 -12.32
CA LEU A 408 0.33 35.82 -12.39
C LEU A 408 1.41 35.83 -11.29
N LEU A 409 1.48 34.74 -10.52
CA LEU A 409 2.49 34.51 -9.47
C LEU A 409 3.55 33.52 -9.92
N SER A 410 3.15 32.45 -10.61
CA SER A 410 4.04 31.41 -11.14
C SER A 410 3.50 30.83 -12.44
N LEU A 411 4.43 30.47 -13.34
CA LEU A 411 4.18 29.68 -14.55
C LEU A 411 5.33 28.67 -14.67
N GLU A 412 4.97 27.41 -14.58
CA GLU A 412 5.94 26.32 -14.61
C GLU A 412 5.51 25.25 -15.62
N SER A 413 6.49 24.68 -16.30
CA SER A 413 6.27 23.53 -17.20
C SER A 413 7.29 22.45 -16.89
N ARG A 414 6.81 21.23 -16.62
CA ARG A 414 7.63 20.06 -16.28
C ARG A 414 7.23 18.89 -17.16
N SER A 415 8.22 18.08 -17.52
CA SER A 415 7.97 16.89 -18.35
C SER A 415 8.70 15.67 -17.81
N THR A 416 8.09 14.51 -18.00
CA THR A 416 8.72 13.19 -17.79
C THR A 416 8.27 12.23 -18.88
N ASN A 417 8.86 11.03 -18.91
CA ASN A 417 8.43 9.96 -19.81
C ASN A 417 7.82 8.84 -18.99
N THR A 418 6.83 8.13 -19.57
CA THR A 418 6.29 6.91 -18.97
C THR A 418 7.28 5.75 -19.13
N GLY A 419 8.42 5.83 -18.45
CA GLY A 419 9.44 4.77 -18.41
C GLY A 419 9.28 3.94 -17.16
N ASP A 420 9.51 4.57 -16.03
CA ASP A 420 9.46 3.91 -14.73
C ASP A 420 8.07 3.99 -14.07
N LEU A 421 7.28 5.02 -14.41
CA LEU A 421 5.92 5.22 -13.91
C LEU A 421 4.88 5.15 -15.03
N PRO A 422 3.71 4.53 -14.81
CA PRO A 422 2.52 4.69 -15.65
C PRO A 422 2.04 6.14 -15.69
N ALA A 423 1.12 6.46 -16.60
CA ALA A 423 0.75 7.85 -16.89
C ALA A 423 0.18 8.60 -15.68
N ILE A 424 -0.66 7.96 -14.86
CA ILE A 424 -1.28 8.61 -13.69
C ILE A 424 -0.20 8.99 -12.68
N GLU A 425 0.65 8.03 -12.30
CA GLU A 425 1.72 8.21 -11.33
C GLU A 425 2.80 9.17 -11.86
N ALA A 426 3.04 9.16 -13.16
CA ALA A 426 3.97 10.10 -13.78
C ALA A 426 3.47 11.55 -13.69
N PHE A 427 2.17 11.81 -13.82
CA PHE A 427 1.61 13.14 -13.58
C PHE A 427 1.65 13.52 -12.10
N LEU A 428 1.33 12.61 -11.19
CA LEU A 428 1.49 12.84 -9.74
C LEU A 428 2.96 13.15 -9.38
N TYR A 429 3.91 12.47 -10.03
CA TYR A 429 5.34 12.76 -9.86
C TYR A 429 5.71 14.18 -10.35
N LEU A 430 5.16 14.64 -11.48
CA LEU A 430 5.37 16.02 -11.95
C LEU A 430 4.78 17.04 -10.96
N MET A 431 3.62 16.77 -10.39
CA MET A 431 3.01 17.60 -9.33
C MET A 431 3.89 17.65 -8.07
N TYR A 432 4.41 16.50 -7.65
CA TYR A 432 5.34 16.41 -6.52
C TYR A 432 6.61 17.24 -6.79
N LYS A 433 7.21 17.10 -7.96
CA LYS A 433 8.41 17.89 -8.36
C LYS A 433 8.16 19.39 -8.40
N GLY A 434 6.91 19.81 -8.58
CA GLY A 434 6.49 21.20 -8.58
C GLY A 434 6.08 21.76 -7.22
N SER A 435 6.00 20.91 -6.20
CA SER A 435 5.39 21.28 -4.92
C SER A 435 6.08 22.47 -4.22
N GLU A 436 7.41 22.51 -4.19
CA GLU A 436 8.17 23.59 -3.56
C GLU A 436 7.96 24.95 -4.27
N THR A 437 7.92 24.95 -5.61
CA THR A 437 7.64 26.17 -6.38
C THR A 437 6.20 26.64 -6.17
N ARG A 438 5.26 25.70 -6.12
CA ARG A 438 3.85 25.99 -5.85
C ARG A 438 3.66 26.55 -4.44
N ASP A 439 4.27 25.96 -3.41
CA ASP A 439 4.26 26.43 -2.04
C ASP A 439 4.79 27.87 -1.94
N ALA A 440 5.96 28.13 -2.54
CA ALA A 440 6.54 29.47 -2.56
C ALA A 440 5.63 30.51 -3.24
N ALA A 441 4.96 30.15 -4.34
CA ALA A 441 4.02 31.04 -5.05
C ALA A 441 2.76 31.32 -4.21
N LEU A 442 2.33 30.37 -3.37
CA LEU A 442 1.19 30.48 -2.47
C LEU A 442 1.57 31.18 -1.13
N GLY A 443 2.87 31.40 -0.89
CA GLY A 443 3.38 32.06 0.31
C GLY A 443 3.48 31.17 1.55
N LEU A 444 3.74 29.87 1.31
CA LEU A 444 3.98 28.83 2.30
C LEU A 444 5.47 28.59 2.55
#